data_0313d35957a7bdd91b085579963fd140
#
_entry.id   0313d35957a7bdd91b085579963fd140
#
_cell.length_a   1.000
_cell.length_b   1.000
_cell.length_c   1.000
_cell.angle_alpha   90.00
_cell.angle_beta   90.00
_cell.angle_gamma   90.00
#
_symmetry.space_group_name_H-M   'P 1'
#
loop_
_entity.id
_entity.type
_entity.pdbx_description
1 polymer ?
#
loop_
_entity_poly.entity_id
_entity_poly.type
_entity_poly.pdbx_seq_one_letter_code
_entity_poly.pdbx_strand_id
1 'polypeptide(L)'
;MAGSSYAQEVLIHAAKVAPDKSGVLVSVTRTQARWDTINFSVRRLIAGQYWQSDTRDEEAAVVLLGGRATVNWGHGYREIGARRDVFSGYPYAVYLPCHTPLEISALTTCEFADARVPSSARLTPRIIEPPDCREEIRGGGNCTRQIVDVIRPEFPAEKLLICEVYTPSGNWSSYPPHKHDVHNPPKEVDLDETYYYRISQPEGYAFQRLYDHAGTRDDTLTLVDGDLVLIKDGYHPVVAAHGYNVYYLNVLAGSARSMAASDDPRYAHLRNSGLERDPRVPLVRAEPTERSA
;
A
#
# COMPACT_ATOMS: atom_id res chain seq x y z
N MET A 1 11.07 32.10 -9.47
CA MET A 1 10.68 30.71 -9.75
C MET A 1 9.56 30.39 -8.79
N ALA A 2 8.35 30.08 -9.27
CA ALA A 2 7.27 29.62 -8.39
C ALA A 2 7.74 28.31 -7.77
N GLY A 3 7.77 28.23 -6.43
CA GLY A 3 8.07 26.98 -5.72
C GLY A 3 7.06 25.92 -6.16
N SER A 4 7.51 24.67 -6.32
CA SER A 4 6.63 23.54 -6.53
C SER A 4 5.60 23.50 -5.39
N SER A 5 4.31 23.35 -5.70
CA SER A 5 3.30 23.17 -4.64
C SER A 5 3.57 21.85 -3.94
N TYR A 6 3.23 21.73 -2.65
CA TYR A 6 3.40 20.47 -1.90
C TYR A 6 2.72 19.30 -2.62
N ALA A 7 1.56 19.53 -3.21
CA ALA A 7 0.87 18.56 -4.05
C ALA A 7 1.74 17.98 -5.17
N GLN A 8 2.55 18.82 -5.84
CA GLN A 8 3.46 18.39 -6.91
C GLN A 8 4.68 17.60 -6.40
N GLU A 9 5.02 17.76 -5.12
CA GLU A 9 6.14 17.04 -4.50
C GLU A 9 5.75 15.64 -4.02
N VAL A 10 4.48 15.42 -3.72
CA VAL A 10 3.99 14.17 -3.10
C VAL A 10 3.13 13.30 -4.02
N LEU A 11 2.59 13.84 -5.11
CA LEU A 11 1.78 13.10 -6.08
C LEU A 11 2.63 12.70 -7.29
N ILE A 12 2.70 11.40 -7.55
CA ILE A 12 3.43 10.82 -8.68
C ILE A 12 2.44 10.03 -9.54
N HIS A 13 2.30 10.42 -10.81
CA HIS A 13 1.43 9.72 -11.76
C HIS A 13 2.14 8.52 -12.38
N ALA A 14 1.46 7.38 -12.44
CA ALA A 14 1.99 6.21 -13.13
C ALA A 14 1.98 6.38 -14.65
N ALA A 15 2.94 5.79 -15.31
CA ALA A 15 2.91 5.59 -16.75
C ALA A 15 1.79 4.58 -17.09
N LYS A 16 0.97 4.87 -18.12
CA LYS A 16 -0.08 3.95 -18.58
C LYS A 16 0.50 2.67 -19.19
N VAL A 17 1.69 2.78 -19.76
CA VAL A 17 2.48 1.67 -20.33
C VAL A 17 3.90 1.82 -19.82
N ALA A 18 4.53 0.73 -19.43
CA ALA A 18 5.92 0.75 -18.98
C ALA A 18 6.82 1.30 -20.09
N PRO A 19 7.63 2.32 -19.82
CA PRO A 19 8.44 3.00 -20.83
C PRO A 19 9.59 2.14 -21.35
N ASP A 20 9.97 1.09 -20.62
CA ASP A 20 11.08 0.21 -20.96
C ASP A 20 10.82 -1.26 -20.57
N LYS A 21 11.82 -2.11 -20.83
CA LYS A 21 11.75 -3.55 -20.52
C LYS A 21 11.78 -3.86 -19.01
N SER A 22 12.07 -2.91 -18.15
CA SER A 22 12.05 -3.10 -16.70
C SER A 22 10.62 -3.24 -16.16
N GLY A 23 9.63 -2.88 -16.98
CA GLY A 23 8.21 -2.96 -16.65
C GLY A 23 7.73 -1.90 -15.65
N VAL A 24 8.55 -0.92 -15.27
CA VAL A 24 8.21 0.10 -14.26
C VAL A 24 7.06 0.97 -14.76
N LEU A 25 5.98 1.05 -13.98
CA LEU A 25 4.86 1.97 -14.19
C LEU A 25 5.01 3.23 -13.36
N VAL A 26 5.40 3.08 -12.10
CA VAL A 26 5.68 4.17 -11.17
C VAL A 26 6.80 3.74 -10.24
N SER A 27 7.65 4.68 -9.85
CA SER A 27 8.68 4.43 -8.84
C SER A 27 9.05 5.70 -8.09
N VAL A 28 9.48 5.54 -6.85
CA VAL A 28 10.10 6.57 -6.03
C VAL A 28 11.22 5.96 -5.20
N THR A 29 12.36 6.61 -5.20
CA THR A 29 13.46 6.28 -4.30
C THR A 29 13.40 7.15 -3.04
N ARG A 30 14.06 6.70 -1.96
CA ARG A 30 14.21 7.47 -0.72
C ARG A 30 14.75 8.87 -0.98
N THR A 31 15.75 8.98 -1.84
CA THR A 31 16.35 10.27 -2.22
C THR A 31 15.34 11.20 -2.91
N GLN A 32 14.54 10.66 -3.84
CA GLN A 32 13.50 11.45 -4.53
C GLN A 32 12.38 11.87 -3.57
N ALA A 33 11.98 10.97 -2.69
CA ALA A 33 10.98 11.25 -1.66
C ALA A 33 11.50 12.19 -0.56
N ARG A 34 12.82 12.33 -0.41
CA ARG A 34 13.49 13.07 0.68
C ARG A 34 13.12 12.52 2.07
N TRP A 35 13.17 11.20 2.20
CA TRP A 35 13.05 10.47 3.47
C TRP A 35 14.10 9.36 3.53
N ASP A 36 14.24 8.67 4.68
CA ASP A 36 15.27 7.66 4.88
C ASP A 36 14.74 6.21 4.84
N THR A 37 13.45 6.05 4.57
CA THR A 37 12.74 4.79 4.79
C THR A 37 12.46 4.03 3.49
N ILE A 38 11.47 4.42 2.69
CA ILE A 38 10.83 3.59 1.68
C ILE A 38 11.38 3.88 0.28
N ASN A 39 11.85 2.86 -0.42
CA ASN A 39 11.88 2.80 -1.88
C ASN A 39 10.64 2.02 -2.34
N PHE A 40 9.94 2.53 -3.33
CA PHE A 40 8.71 1.90 -3.84
C PHE A 40 8.68 1.89 -5.36
N SER A 41 8.24 0.80 -5.96
CA SER A 41 7.94 0.74 -7.40
C SER A 41 6.78 -0.21 -7.68
N VAL A 42 6.06 0.06 -8.76
CA VAL A 42 5.10 -0.87 -9.36
C VAL A 42 5.57 -1.24 -10.75
N ARG A 43 5.52 -2.53 -11.04
CA ARG A 43 5.94 -3.11 -12.32
C ARG A 43 4.83 -3.92 -12.95
N ARG A 44 4.80 -3.90 -14.28
CA ARG A 44 3.99 -4.80 -15.09
C ARG A 44 4.89 -5.62 -16.01
N LEU A 45 4.77 -6.93 -15.94
CA LEU A 45 5.42 -7.87 -16.84
C LEU A 45 4.36 -8.58 -17.68
N ILE A 46 4.60 -8.73 -18.99
CA ILE A 46 3.78 -9.58 -19.84
C ILE A 46 4.22 -11.04 -19.71
N ALA A 47 3.34 -11.97 -20.02
CA ALA A 47 3.64 -13.43 -19.95
C ALA A 47 4.97 -13.76 -20.63
N GLY A 48 5.82 -14.53 -19.95
CA GLY A 48 7.15 -14.92 -20.40
C GLY A 48 8.26 -13.92 -20.11
N GLN A 49 7.96 -12.71 -19.65
CA GLN A 49 8.98 -11.78 -19.16
C GLN A 49 9.39 -12.10 -17.72
N TYR A 50 10.60 -11.68 -17.37
CA TYR A 50 11.09 -11.78 -15.99
C TYR A 50 11.80 -10.49 -15.57
N TRP A 51 11.89 -10.29 -14.28
CA TRP A 51 12.63 -9.23 -13.63
C TRP A 51 13.50 -9.82 -12.52
N GLN A 52 14.77 -9.41 -12.47
CA GLN A 52 15.73 -9.83 -11.48
C GLN A 52 16.22 -8.67 -10.64
N SER A 53 16.48 -8.93 -9.37
CA SER A 53 17.00 -7.97 -8.41
C SER A 53 17.72 -8.70 -7.26
N ASP A 54 18.23 -7.91 -6.33
CA ASP A 54 18.78 -8.36 -5.05
C ASP A 54 18.36 -7.34 -3.99
N THR A 55 18.05 -7.78 -2.78
CA THR A 55 17.62 -6.88 -1.71
C THR A 55 18.78 -6.06 -1.12
N ARG A 56 20.03 -6.51 -1.26
CA ARG A 56 21.21 -5.83 -0.69
C ARG A 56 21.02 -5.51 0.81
N ASP A 57 21.23 -4.27 1.20
CA ASP A 57 21.07 -3.77 2.57
C ASP A 57 19.63 -3.31 2.87
N GLU A 58 18.64 -3.96 2.26
CA GLU A 58 17.21 -3.67 2.43
C GLU A 58 16.44 -4.96 2.71
N GLU A 59 15.39 -4.89 3.51
CA GLU A 59 14.32 -5.88 3.41
C GLU A 59 13.34 -5.42 2.33
N ALA A 60 12.70 -6.37 1.68
CA ALA A 60 11.76 -6.12 0.60
C ALA A 60 10.47 -6.90 0.77
N ALA A 61 9.39 -6.34 0.27
CA ALA A 61 8.13 -7.04 0.08
C ALA A 61 7.63 -6.85 -1.35
N VAL A 62 7.35 -7.95 -2.02
CA VAL A 62 6.68 -7.97 -3.31
C VAL A 62 5.23 -8.33 -3.08
N VAL A 63 4.31 -7.42 -3.42
CA VAL A 63 2.86 -7.64 -3.34
C VAL A 63 2.30 -7.78 -4.75
N LEU A 64 1.72 -8.94 -5.06
CA LEU A 64 1.13 -9.18 -6.37
C LEU A 64 -0.24 -8.50 -6.47
N LEU A 65 -0.35 -7.50 -7.35
CA LEU A 65 -1.56 -6.71 -7.56
C LEU A 65 -2.55 -7.40 -8.50
N GLY A 66 -2.04 -8.27 -9.39
CA GLY A 66 -2.85 -9.08 -10.27
C GLY A 66 -2.02 -10.00 -11.16
N GLY A 67 -2.64 -11.06 -11.68
CA GLY A 67 -1.98 -12.05 -12.52
C GLY A 67 -1.32 -13.19 -11.74
N ARG A 68 -0.44 -13.97 -12.40
CA ARG A 68 0.30 -15.11 -11.85
C ARG A 68 1.77 -14.99 -12.21
N ALA A 69 2.64 -15.31 -11.25
CA ALA A 69 4.09 -15.28 -11.42
C ALA A 69 4.75 -16.41 -10.63
N THR A 70 5.97 -16.76 -11.00
CA THR A 70 6.88 -17.47 -10.12
C THR A 70 7.81 -16.48 -9.46
N VAL A 71 8.09 -16.68 -8.18
CA VAL A 71 9.11 -15.95 -7.42
C VAL A 71 10.20 -16.92 -7.00
N ASN A 72 11.45 -16.56 -7.30
CA ASN A 72 12.64 -17.31 -6.93
C ASN A 72 13.55 -16.40 -6.08
N TRP A 73 13.99 -16.89 -4.92
CA TRP A 73 14.88 -16.16 -4.00
C TRP A 73 16.16 -16.93 -3.69
N GLY A 74 16.63 -17.70 -4.68
CA GLY A 74 17.89 -18.45 -4.62
C GLY A 74 17.78 -19.79 -3.91
N HIS A 75 17.26 -19.84 -2.70
CA HIS A 75 17.08 -21.07 -1.91
C HIS A 75 15.62 -21.58 -1.90
N GLY A 76 14.74 -20.92 -2.62
CA GLY A 76 13.35 -21.29 -2.72
C GLY A 76 12.69 -20.68 -3.95
N TYR A 77 11.61 -21.31 -4.35
CA TYR A 77 10.84 -20.94 -5.52
C TYR A 77 9.36 -21.24 -5.24
N ARG A 78 8.48 -20.36 -5.65
CA ARG A 78 7.04 -20.54 -5.49
C ARG A 78 6.29 -19.89 -6.65
N GLU A 79 5.26 -20.57 -7.15
CA GLU A 79 4.22 -19.93 -7.94
C GLU A 79 3.27 -19.19 -7.01
N ILE A 80 2.96 -17.92 -7.35
CA ILE A 80 2.06 -17.05 -6.61
C ILE A 80 1.04 -16.41 -7.54
N GLY A 81 -0.12 -16.08 -7.01
CA GLY A 81 -1.17 -15.33 -7.69
C GLY A 81 -2.39 -16.17 -8.02
N ALA A 82 -3.54 -15.55 -7.85
CA ALA A 82 -4.85 -16.09 -8.23
C ALA A 82 -5.78 -14.94 -8.68
N ARG A 83 -5.64 -13.76 -8.09
CA ARG A 83 -6.52 -12.62 -8.40
C ARG A 83 -6.19 -11.98 -9.75
N ARG A 84 -7.24 -11.67 -10.52
CA ARG A 84 -7.12 -10.95 -11.79
C ARG A 84 -6.61 -9.53 -11.58
N ASP A 85 -7.10 -8.85 -10.56
CA ASP A 85 -6.79 -7.49 -10.16
C ASP A 85 -7.01 -7.33 -8.64
N VAL A 86 -6.72 -6.17 -8.08
CA VAL A 86 -6.85 -5.89 -6.65
C VAL A 86 -8.27 -6.02 -6.12
N PHE A 87 -9.30 -5.88 -6.95
CA PHE A 87 -10.71 -6.03 -6.56
C PHE A 87 -11.24 -7.47 -6.66
N SER A 88 -10.39 -8.44 -7.01
CA SER A 88 -10.79 -9.83 -7.27
C SER A 88 -10.37 -10.81 -6.16
N GLY A 89 -9.88 -10.31 -5.01
CA GLY A 89 -9.48 -11.16 -3.87
C GLY A 89 -8.27 -10.61 -3.12
N TYR A 90 -7.83 -11.35 -2.09
CA TYR A 90 -6.68 -10.95 -1.28
C TYR A 90 -5.34 -11.19 -2.02
N PRO A 91 -4.27 -10.49 -1.63
CA PRO A 91 -2.99 -10.60 -2.29
C PRO A 91 -2.23 -11.88 -1.94
N TYR A 92 -1.37 -12.29 -2.88
CA TYR A 92 -0.14 -13.00 -2.55
C TYR A 92 0.97 -11.96 -2.36
N ALA A 93 1.84 -12.18 -1.38
CA ALA A 93 3.03 -11.38 -1.20
C ALA A 93 4.24 -12.25 -0.84
N VAL A 94 5.43 -11.71 -1.04
CA VAL A 94 6.69 -12.35 -0.67
C VAL A 94 7.49 -11.35 0.15
N TYR A 95 7.85 -11.72 1.38
CA TYR A 95 8.80 -10.99 2.21
C TYR A 95 10.20 -11.57 2.02
N LEU A 96 11.18 -10.71 1.81
CA LEU A 96 12.58 -11.04 1.63
C LEU A 96 13.44 -10.18 2.58
N PRO A 97 14.30 -10.81 3.40
CA PRO A 97 15.27 -10.07 4.20
C PRO A 97 16.39 -9.50 3.33
N CYS A 98 17.29 -8.73 3.93
CA CYS A 98 18.48 -8.22 3.25
C CYS A 98 19.35 -9.35 2.67
N HIS A 99 20.17 -9.02 1.66
CA HIS A 99 21.10 -9.93 0.95
C HIS A 99 20.41 -11.18 0.35
N THR A 100 19.21 -10.99 -0.21
CA THR A 100 18.45 -12.07 -0.84
C THR A 100 18.28 -11.78 -2.33
N PRO A 101 18.72 -12.70 -3.22
CA PRO A 101 18.46 -12.59 -4.64
C PRO A 101 16.95 -12.75 -4.91
N LEU A 102 16.45 -12.11 -5.95
CA LEU A 102 15.05 -12.16 -6.34
C LEU A 102 14.91 -12.22 -7.85
N GLU A 103 14.12 -13.18 -8.31
CA GLU A 103 13.61 -13.22 -9.69
C GLU A 103 12.09 -13.39 -9.68
N ILE A 104 11.40 -12.58 -10.47
CA ILE A 104 9.97 -12.69 -10.71
C ILE A 104 9.77 -12.98 -12.19
N SER A 105 9.17 -14.14 -12.51
CA SER A 105 8.87 -14.56 -13.88
C SER A 105 7.36 -14.60 -14.08
N ALA A 106 6.85 -13.83 -15.04
CA ALA A 106 5.43 -13.70 -15.34
C ALA A 106 4.88 -14.95 -16.05
N LEU A 107 3.97 -15.67 -15.39
CA LEU A 107 3.22 -16.78 -16.01
C LEU A 107 2.04 -16.29 -16.84
N THR A 108 1.40 -15.24 -16.38
CA THR A 108 0.43 -14.42 -17.13
C THR A 108 0.91 -12.99 -17.12
N THR A 109 0.28 -12.07 -17.84
CA THR A 109 0.52 -10.66 -17.58
C THR A 109 0.24 -10.41 -16.10
N CYS A 110 1.23 -9.89 -15.37
CA CYS A 110 1.13 -9.64 -13.95
C CYS A 110 1.60 -8.24 -13.59
N GLU A 111 1.07 -7.73 -12.49
CA GLU A 111 1.45 -6.45 -11.91
C GLU A 111 1.77 -6.65 -10.44
N PHE A 112 2.85 -6.07 -9.97
CA PHE A 112 3.29 -6.18 -8.59
C PHE A 112 3.94 -4.90 -8.08
N ALA A 113 3.77 -4.65 -6.79
CA ALA A 113 4.49 -3.63 -6.05
C ALA A 113 5.75 -4.25 -5.42
N ASP A 114 6.87 -3.51 -5.49
CA ASP A 114 8.15 -3.82 -4.84
C ASP A 114 8.44 -2.68 -3.84
N ALA A 115 8.29 -2.98 -2.56
CA ALA A 115 8.52 -2.06 -1.45
C ALA A 115 9.76 -2.47 -0.69
N ARG A 116 10.67 -1.52 -0.42
CA ARG A 116 11.95 -1.79 0.22
C ARG A 116 12.28 -0.76 1.28
N VAL A 117 12.89 -1.21 2.36
CA VAL A 117 13.41 -0.33 3.42
C VAL A 117 14.78 -0.80 3.88
N PRO A 118 15.69 0.10 4.32
CA PRO A 118 16.98 -0.28 4.87
C PRO A 118 16.84 -1.25 6.03
N SER A 119 17.57 -2.36 5.97
CA SER A 119 17.50 -3.43 6.96
C SER A 119 18.87 -4.09 7.10
N SER A 120 19.18 -4.50 8.31
CA SER A 120 20.34 -5.34 8.62
C SER A 120 19.95 -6.68 9.24
N ALA A 121 18.65 -6.90 9.47
CA ALA A 121 18.14 -8.10 10.12
C ALA A 121 18.24 -9.31 9.19
N ARG A 122 18.83 -10.39 9.72
CA ARG A 122 18.92 -11.68 9.03
C ARG A 122 17.68 -12.52 9.37
N LEU A 123 16.59 -12.20 8.71
CA LEU A 123 15.34 -12.93 8.85
C LEU A 123 15.20 -13.99 7.75
N THR A 124 14.08 -14.70 7.74
CA THR A 124 13.81 -15.76 6.76
C THR A 124 12.83 -15.27 5.70
N PRO A 125 13.06 -15.54 4.41
CA PRO A 125 12.05 -15.31 3.36
C PRO A 125 10.72 -15.99 3.69
N ARG A 126 9.61 -15.32 3.41
CA ARG A 126 8.25 -15.83 3.66
C ARG A 126 7.32 -15.53 2.51
N ILE A 127 6.53 -16.52 2.13
CA ILE A 127 5.36 -16.33 1.29
C ILE A 127 4.19 -15.97 2.21
N ILE A 128 3.39 -15.00 1.78
CA ILE A 128 2.15 -14.58 2.42
C ILE A 128 1.05 -14.93 1.42
N GLU A 129 0.22 -15.88 1.79
CA GLU A 129 -0.91 -16.33 0.98
C GLU A 129 -2.20 -15.63 1.45
N PRO A 130 -3.27 -15.59 0.64
CA PRO A 130 -4.52 -14.95 1.01
C PRO A 130 -5.07 -15.31 2.41
N PRO A 131 -4.98 -16.60 2.89
CA PRO A 131 -5.42 -16.96 4.23
C PRO A 131 -4.53 -16.42 5.37
N ASP A 132 -3.29 -15.97 5.08
CA ASP A 132 -2.39 -15.39 6.09
C ASP A 132 -2.71 -13.91 6.35
N CYS A 133 -3.44 -13.28 5.43
CA CYS A 133 -3.87 -11.90 5.54
C CYS A 133 -4.99 -11.77 6.57
N ARG A 134 -4.98 -10.67 7.32
CA ARG A 134 -6.01 -10.38 8.32
C ARG A 134 -6.95 -9.30 7.83
N GLU A 135 -8.26 -9.61 7.81
CA GLU A 135 -9.30 -8.63 7.52
C GLU A 135 -9.68 -7.83 8.77
N GLU A 136 -9.88 -6.54 8.59
CA GLU A 136 -10.52 -5.66 9.55
C GLU A 136 -11.48 -4.70 8.83
N ILE A 137 -12.73 -4.60 9.31
CA ILE A 137 -13.70 -3.60 8.86
C ILE A 137 -13.70 -2.46 9.88
N ARG A 138 -13.28 -1.27 9.44
CA ARG A 138 -13.22 -0.06 10.28
C ARG A 138 -14.28 0.97 9.89
N GLY A 139 -14.68 1.78 10.88
CA GLY A 139 -15.63 2.87 10.73
C GLY A 139 -17.08 2.40 10.74
N GLY A 140 -17.99 3.34 10.46
CA GLY A 140 -19.43 3.15 10.35
C GLY A 140 -20.02 4.14 9.36
N GLY A 141 -21.24 3.87 8.86
CA GLY A 141 -21.86 4.68 7.81
C GLY A 141 -20.95 4.82 6.60
N ASN A 142 -20.86 6.01 6.05
CA ASN A 142 -20.00 6.33 4.91
C ASN A 142 -18.49 6.47 5.25
N CYS A 143 -18.09 6.15 6.48
CA CYS A 143 -16.68 6.00 6.87
C CYS A 143 -16.25 4.53 6.97
N THR A 144 -17.11 3.60 6.56
CA THR A 144 -16.80 2.18 6.55
C THR A 144 -15.84 1.84 5.41
N ARG A 145 -14.76 1.13 5.74
CA ARG A 145 -13.78 0.59 4.78
C ARG A 145 -13.28 -0.76 5.25
N GLN A 146 -12.80 -1.56 4.30
CA GLN A 146 -12.13 -2.83 4.56
C GLN A 146 -10.63 -2.64 4.52
N ILE A 147 -9.93 -3.23 5.47
CA ILE A 147 -8.47 -3.28 5.55
C ILE A 147 -8.06 -4.74 5.50
N VAL A 148 -7.04 -5.04 4.72
CA VAL A 148 -6.42 -6.37 4.62
C VAL A 148 -4.94 -6.22 4.97
N ASP A 149 -4.58 -6.60 6.18
CA ASP A 149 -3.20 -6.56 6.65
C ASP A 149 -2.38 -7.68 5.99
N VAL A 150 -1.31 -7.32 5.32
CA VAL A 150 -0.36 -8.21 4.64
C VAL A 150 0.89 -8.41 5.49
N ILE A 151 1.54 -7.33 5.89
CA ILE A 151 2.68 -7.35 6.83
C ILE A 151 2.33 -6.49 8.03
N ARG A 152 1.74 -7.12 9.03
CA ARG A 152 1.30 -6.47 10.28
C ARG A 152 2.43 -6.38 11.31
N PRO A 153 2.27 -5.65 12.43
CA PRO A 153 3.30 -5.53 13.46
C PRO A 153 3.84 -6.87 14.01
N GLU A 154 3.02 -7.91 14.08
CA GLU A 154 3.40 -9.24 14.59
C GLU A 154 4.13 -10.11 13.55
N PHE A 155 4.08 -9.72 12.27
CA PHE A 155 4.82 -10.43 11.23
C PHE A 155 6.32 -10.23 11.43
N PRO A 156 7.18 -11.26 11.24
CA PRO A 156 8.63 -11.15 11.44
C PRO A 156 9.33 -10.42 10.29
N ALA A 157 9.16 -9.11 10.23
CA ALA A 157 9.93 -8.17 9.42
C ALA A 157 10.66 -7.18 10.35
N GLU A 158 11.69 -6.48 9.89
CA GLU A 158 12.40 -5.51 10.73
C GLU A 158 11.66 -4.17 10.82
N LYS A 159 11.19 -3.63 9.69
CA LYS A 159 10.61 -2.28 9.60
C LYS A 159 9.32 -2.21 8.81
N LEU A 160 9.18 -3.01 7.75
CA LEU A 160 8.04 -2.95 6.85
C LEU A 160 6.71 -3.25 7.54
N LEU A 161 5.72 -2.40 7.25
CA LEU A 161 4.30 -2.63 7.50
C LEU A 161 3.55 -2.43 6.18
N ILE A 162 2.65 -3.35 5.83
CA ILE A 162 1.91 -3.29 4.57
C ILE A 162 0.46 -3.70 4.80
N CYS A 163 -0.47 -2.89 4.29
CA CYS A 163 -1.88 -3.26 4.22
C CYS A 163 -2.52 -2.76 2.92
N GLU A 164 -3.56 -3.45 2.50
CA GLU A 164 -4.46 -3.01 1.43
C GLU A 164 -5.73 -2.43 2.04
N VAL A 165 -6.20 -1.32 1.49
CA VAL A 165 -7.43 -0.69 1.94
C VAL A 165 -8.41 -0.58 0.78
N TYR A 166 -9.65 -0.98 1.04
CA TYR A 166 -10.76 -0.95 0.09
C TYR A 166 -11.85 -0.02 0.62
N THR A 167 -12.10 1.04 -0.14
CA THR A 167 -13.06 2.07 0.21
C THR A 167 -14.25 1.99 -0.76
N PRO A 168 -15.45 1.67 -0.28
CA PRO A 168 -16.64 1.67 -1.11
C PRO A 168 -16.92 3.03 -1.74
N SER A 169 -17.54 3.02 -2.90
CA SER A 169 -18.02 4.23 -3.61
C SER A 169 -18.71 5.22 -2.68
N GLY A 170 -18.29 6.48 -2.69
CA GLY A 170 -18.83 7.55 -1.86
C GLY A 170 -18.42 7.53 -0.39
N ASN A 171 -17.61 6.54 0.04
CA ASN A 171 -17.16 6.44 1.42
C ASN A 171 -15.82 7.16 1.64
N TRP A 172 -15.61 7.51 2.91
CA TRP A 172 -14.35 8.02 3.43
C TRP A 172 -13.49 6.89 4.02
N SER A 173 -12.18 7.03 3.90
CA SER A 173 -11.18 6.18 4.55
C SER A 173 -10.02 7.02 5.08
N SER A 174 -9.11 6.41 5.86
CA SER A 174 -8.18 7.17 6.69
C SER A 174 -8.92 8.23 7.54
N TYR A 175 -10.12 7.86 8.00
CA TYR A 175 -11.04 8.75 8.70
C TYR A 175 -11.47 8.14 10.05
N PRO A 176 -11.53 8.90 11.17
CA PRO A 176 -11.17 10.32 11.28
C PRO A 176 -9.77 10.61 10.76
N PRO A 177 -9.51 11.85 10.28
CA PRO A 177 -8.18 12.24 9.87
C PRO A 177 -7.17 11.98 10.98
N HIS A 178 -6.07 11.31 10.66
CA HIS A 178 -5.01 10.97 11.60
C HIS A 178 -3.64 11.26 11.00
N LYS A 179 -2.64 11.33 11.87
CA LYS A 179 -1.23 11.51 11.51
C LYS A 179 -0.34 10.57 12.29
N HIS A 180 0.86 10.34 11.79
CA HIS A 180 1.90 9.52 12.39
C HIS A 180 3.27 10.12 12.04
N ASP A 181 3.52 11.34 12.48
CA ASP A 181 4.70 12.15 12.18
C ASP A 181 5.49 12.58 13.44
N VAL A 182 5.15 11.97 14.59
CA VAL A 182 5.84 12.22 15.87
C VAL A 182 6.10 10.90 16.57
N HIS A 183 7.36 10.67 16.98
CA HIS A 183 7.71 9.52 17.80
C HIS A 183 7.33 9.74 19.27
N ASN A 184 6.15 9.26 19.67
CA ASN A 184 5.58 9.34 21.03
C ASN A 184 4.81 8.07 21.40
N PRO A 185 5.46 6.88 21.39
CA PRO A 185 4.79 5.62 21.70
C PRO A 185 4.26 5.61 23.15
N PRO A 186 3.15 4.93 23.45
CA PRO A 186 2.34 4.11 22.53
C PRO A 186 1.30 4.90 21.74
N LYS A 187 1.24 6.24 21.84
CA LYS A 187 0.18 7.07 21.24
C LYS A 187 0.36 7.28 19.74
N GLU A 188 1.59 7.48 19.31
CA GLU A 188 1.94 7.78 17.94
C GLU A 188 3.37 7.33 17.65
N VAL A 189 3.64 6.92 16.43
CA VAL A 189 4.99 6.66 15.92
C VAL A 189 5.20 7.47 14.65
N ASP A 190 6.45 7.82 14.36
CA ASP A 190 6.81 8.56 13.16
C ASP A 190 7.04 7.57 12.02
N LEU A 191 6.16 7.60 11.01
CA LEU A 191 6.16 6.73 9.85
C LEU A 191 6.04 7.54 8.56
N ASP A 192 6.93 7.30 7.63
CA ASP A 192 6.69 7.58 6.22
C ASP A 192 5.72 6.54 5.66
N GLU A 193 4.84 6.96 4.74
CA GLU A 193 3.84 6.08 4.15
C GLU A 193 3.66 6.37 2.67
N THR A 194 3.41 5.31 1.88
CA THR A 194 2.99 5.41 0.49
C THR A 194 1.55 4.95 0.32
N TYR A 195 0.80 5.63 -0.55
CA TYR A 195 -0.53 5.24 -1.03
C TYR A 195 -0.46 4.99 -2.52
N TYR A 196 -0.45 3.73 -2.96
CA TYR A 196 -0.58 3.40 -4.38
C TYR A 196 -2.04 3.08 -4.70
N TYR A 197 -2.65 3.88 -5.56
CA TYR A 197 -4.08 3.86 -5.84
C TYR A 197 -4.46 2.98 -7.02
N ARG A 198 -5.56 2.25 -6.87
CA ARG A 198 -6.30 1.63 -7.97
C ARG A 198 -7.78 2.02 -7.85
N ILE A 199 -8.42 2.25 -8.97
CA ILE A 199 -9.82 2.65 -9.04
C ILE A 199 -10.59 1.64 -9.90
N SER A 200 -11.79 1.28 -9.47
CA SER A 200 -12.54 0.15 -10.05
C SER A 200 -12.95 0.34 -11.52
N GLN A 201 -12.90 1.58 -12.02
CA GLN A 201 -13.19 1.93 -13.42
C GLN A 201 -12.19 2.99 -13.91
N PRO A 202 -11.85 3.00 -15.21
CA PRO A 202 -10.81 3.88 -15.75
C PRO A 202 -11.09 5.39 -15.61
N GLU A 203 -12.35 5.80 -15.62
CA GLU A 203 -12.81 7.20 -15.47
C GLU A 203 -12.99 7.62 -14.02
N GLY A 204 -12.84 6.67 -13.08
CA GLY A 204 -13.00 6.90 -11.66
C GLY A 204 -11.91 7.78 -11.08
N TYR A 205 -12.21 8.41 -9.95
CA TYR A 205 -11.28 9.24 -9.21
C TYR A 205 -11.54 9.20 -7.71
N ALA A 206 -10.58 9.70 -6.94
CA ALA A 206 -10.70 9.92 -5.50
C ALA A 206 -10.12 11.29 -5.14
N PHE A 207 -10.41 11.76 -3.93
CA PHE A 207 -9.72 12.90 -3.34
C PHE A 207 -8.97 12.46 -2.09
N GLN A 208 -7.77 13.01 -1.92
CA GLN A 208 -7.02 12.94 -0.66
C GLN A 208 -6.69 14.36 -0.21
N ARG A 209 -7.05 14.70 1.02
CA ARG A 209 -6.69 15.97 1.63
C ARG A 209 -5.45 15.77 2.47
N LEU A 210 -4.46 16.62 2.26
CA LEU A 210 -3.20 16.66 3.02
C LEU A 210 -3.10 17.99 3.75
N TYR A 211 -3.13 17.96 5.09
CA TYR A 211 -3.10 19.19 5.85
C TYR A 211 -2.34 19.03 7.18
N ASP A 212 -1.77 20.10 7.69
CA ASP A 212 -1.07 20.10 8.96
C ASP A 212 -1.94 20.64 10.12
N HIS A 213 -1.46 20.41 11.33
CA HIS A 213 -2.14 20.90 12.53
C HIS A 213 -2.10 22.42 12.65
N ALA A 214 -1.06 23.05 12.15
CA ALA A 214 -0.86 24.50 12.22
C ALA A 214 -1.74 25.28 11.23
N GLY A 215 -2.34 24.62 10.23
CA GLY A 215 -3.13 25.24 9.17
C GLY A 215 -2.28 26.01 8.16
N THR A 216 -0.98 25.69 8.08
CA THR A 216 -0.06 26.30 7.11
C THR A 216 -0.09 25.58 5.77
N ARG A 217 -0.56 24.33 5.76
CA ARG A 217 -0.75 23.50 4.57
C ARG A 217 -2.15 22.88 4.58
N ASP A 218 -2.85 22.95 3.46
CA ASP A 218 -4.16 22.34 3.25
C ASP A 218 -4.38 22.14 1.75
N ASP A 219 -3.88 21.00 1.22
CA ASP A 219 -3.94 20.63 -0.17
C ASP A 219 -4.99 19.53 -0.39
N THR A 220 -5.67 19.56 -1.53
CA THR A 220 -6.54 18.46 -1.97
C THR A 220 -6.04 17.93 -3.30
N LEU A 221 -5.69 16.64 -3.31
CA LEU A 221 -5.25 15.91 -4.49
C LEU A 221 -6.44 15.27 -5.18
N THR A 222 -6.51 15.40 -6.51
CA THR A 222 -7.37 14.56 -7.34
C THR A 222 -6.55 13.37 -7.83
N LEU A 223 -7.01 12.17 -7.52
CA LEU A 223 -6.29 10.91 -7.74
C LEU A 223 -6.99 10.07 -8.79
N VAL A 224 -6.21 9.46 -9.66
CA VAL A 224 -6.67 8.53 -10.70
C VAL A 224 -6.00 7.16 -10.56
N ASP A 225 -6.45 6.18 -11.34
CA ASP A 225 -5.89 4.82 -11.31
C ASP A 225 -4.39 4.81 -11.59
N GLY A 226 -3.61 4.19 -10.69
CA GLY A 226 -2.15 4.07 -10.75
C GLY A 226 -1.38 5.18 -10.04
N ASP A 227 -2.03 6.19 -9.49
CA ASP A 227 -1.34 7.27 -8.77
C ASP A 227 -0.68 6.77 -7.49
N LEU A 228 0.46 7.39 -7.18
CA LEU A 228 1.22 7.16 -5.95
C LEU A 228 1.30 8.48 -5.17
N VAL A 229 0.86 8.45 -3.91
CA VAL A 229 0.97 9.59 -2.99
C VAL A 229 1.94 9.26 -1.87
N LEU A 230 2.79 10.23 -1.51
CA LEU A 230 3.76 10.14 -0.43
C LEU A 230 3.22 10.90 0.78
N ILE A 231 3.06 10.21 1.91
CA ILE A 231 2.68 10.82 3.19
C ILE A 231 3.95 10.90 4.04
N LYS A 232 4.41 12.13 4.27
CA LYS A 232 5.60 12.42 5.07
C LYS A 232 5.21 12.92 6.47
N ASP A 233 4.11 13.65 6.54
CA ASP A 233 3.59 14.26 7.74
C ASP A 233 2.13 14.69 7.56
N GLY A 234 1.49 15.02 8.68
CA GLY A 234 0.15 15.62 8.71
C GLY A 234 -0.99 14.62 8.49
N TYR A 235 -2.18 15.20 8.47
CA TYR A 235 -3.44 14.46 8.33
C TYR A 235 -3.75 14.21 6.85
N HIS A 236 -4.25 12.99 6.53
CA HIS A 236 -4.34 12.53 5.14
C HIS A 236 -5.60 11.70 4.81
N PRO A 237 -6.82 12.19 5.14
CA PRO A 237 -8.06 11.48 4.83
C PRO A 237 -8.30 11.35 3.32
N VAL A 238 -9.00 10.27 2.94
CA VAL A 238 -9.34 9.92 1.56
C VAL A 238 -10.85 9.85 1.40
N VAL A 239 -11.38 10.20 0.23
CA VAL A 239 -12.76 9.95 -0.15
C VAL A 239 -12.84 9.38 -1.56
N ALA A 240 -13.61 8.29 -1.72
CA ALA A 240 -13.93 7.70 -3.01
C ALA A 240 -15.03 8.51 -3.71
N ALA A 241 -14.85 8.80 -5.00
CA ALA A 241 -15.92 9.41 -5.77
C ALA A 241 -17.15 8.49 -5.86
N HIS A 242 -18.34 9.07 -5.95
CA HIS A 242 -19.56 8.30 -6.12
C HIS A 242 -19.52 7.47 -7.42
N GLY A 243 -19.88 6.20 -7.34
CA GLY A 243 -19.85 5.25 -8.46
C GLY A 243 -18.59 4.38 -8.54
N TYR A 244 -17.50 4.74 -7.84
CA TYR A 244 -16.20 4.08 -7.98
C TYR A 244 -15.66 3.57 -6.64
N ASN A 245 -15.37 2.28 -6.56
CA ASN A 245 -14.61 1.76 -5.42
C ASN A 245 -13.14 2.14 -5.57
N VAL A 246 -12.51 2.45 -4.46
CA VAL A 246 -11.11 2.85 -4.40
C VAL A 246 -10.34 1.83 -3.58
N TYR A 247 -9.22 1.40 -4.11
CA TYR A 247 -8.19 0.61 -3.44
C TYR A 247 -6.94 1.46 -3.28
N TYR A 248 -6.22 1.27 -2.20
CA TYR A 248 -4.83 1.68 -2.11
C TYR A 248 -3.99 0.68 -1.31
N LEU A 249 -2.75 0.49 -1.78
CA LEU A 249 -1.72 -0.24 -1.07
C LEU A 249 -0.95 0.75 -0.20
N ASN A 250 -0.98 0.54 1.11
CA ASN A 250 -0.15 1.26 2.06
C ASN A 250 1.13 0.48 2.35
N VAL A 251 2.26 1.16 2.24
CA VAL A 251 3.54 0.72 2.76
C VAL A 251 4.00 1.75 3.77
N LEU A 252 4.32 1.30 4.99
CA LEU A 252 4.74 2.18 6.07
C LEU A 252 6.07 1.69 6.65
N ALA A 253 6.92 2.62 7.01
CA ALA A 253 8.15 2.36 7.75
C ALA A 253 8.64 3.63 8.45
N GLY A 254 9.30 3.49 9.60
CA GLY A 254 9.79 4.66 10.33
C GLY A 254 10.41 4.30 11.68
N SER A 255 10.08 5.10 12.69
CA SER A 255 10.74 5.07 14.01
C SER A 255 10.43 3.84 14.85
N ALA A 256 9.32 3.14 14.57
CA ALA A 256 8.96 1.88 15.22
C ALA A 256 7.97 1.10 14.36
N ARG A 257 7.96 -0.21 14.52
CA ARG A 257 7.01 -1.12 13.85
C ARG A 257 5.67 -1.17 14.60
N SER A 258 4.88 -0.12 14.43
CA SER A 258 3.57 0.07 15.07
C SER A 258 2.66 0.87 14.14
N MET A 259 1.34 0.64 14.25
CA MET A 259 0.30 1.40 13.54
C MET A 259 -0.31 2.49 14.43
N ALA A 260 0.42 2.92 15.47
CA ALA A 260 -0.04 3.97 16.38
C ALA A 260 -0.06 5.33 15.68
N ALA A 261 -1.21 5.97 15.66
CA ALA A 261 -1.47 7.24 15.01
C ALA A 261 -2.37 8.11 15.88
N SER A 262 -2.21 9.43 15.74
CA SER A 262 -3.01 10.42 16.49
C SER A 262 -4.09 11.02 15.60
N ASP A 263 -5.35 10.95 16.06
CA ASP A 263 -6.47 11.60 15.37
C ASP A 263 -6.37 13.11 15.49
N ASP A 264 -6.85 13.81 14.46
CA ASP A 264 -7.10 15.24 14.56
C ASP A 264 -8.14 15.49 15.66
N PRO A 265 -7.80 16.26 16.71
CA PRO A 265 -8.69 16.50 17.84
C PRO A 265 -10.05 17.07 17.43
N ARG A 266 -10.14 17.80 16.32
CA ARG A 266 -11.39 18.35 15.77
C ARG A 266 -12.37 17.29 15.35
N TYR A 267 -11.89 16.12 14.92
CA TYR A 267 -12.68 15.03 14.34
C TYR A 267 -12.60 13.73 15.15
N ALA A 268 -11.80 13.64 16.19
CA ALA A 268 -11.58 12.42 16.99
C ALA A 268 -12.89 11.83 17.55
N HIS A 269 -13.89 12.67 17.86
CA HIS A 269 -15.20 12.27 18.36
C HIS A 269 -15.97 11.39 17.34
N LEU A 270 -15.61 11.43 16.04
CA LEU A 270 -16.26 10.65 14.98
C LEU A 270 -15.78 9.20 14.93
N ARG A 271 -14.68 8.85 15.62
CA ARG A 271 -14.14 7.49 15.62
C ARG A 271 -15.12 6.46 16.18
N ASN A 272 -15.88 6.84 17.16
CA ASN A 272 -16.87 6.00 17.84
C ASN A 272 -18.29 6.53 17.64
N SER A 273 -18.65 6.87 16.42
CA SER A 273 -19.95 7.45 16.09
C SER A 273 -21.14 6.53 16.33
N GLY A 274 -20.93 5.24 16.59
CA GLY A 274 -22.00 4.25 16.79
C GLY A 274 -22.80 3.92 15.54
N LEU A 275 -22.40 4.40 14.37
CA LEU A 275 -23.07 4.10 13.11
C LEU A 275 -22.83 2.65 12.69
N GLU A 276 -23.86 2.01 12.16
CA GLU A 276 -23.74 0.69 11.55
C GLU A 276 -22.75 0.69 10.39
N ARG A 277 -22.12 -0.45 10.17
CA ARG A 277 -21.21 -0.63 9.05
C ARG A 277 -21.96 -0.62 7.73
N ASP A 278 -21.33 -0.09 6.68
CA ASP A 278 -21.85 -0.15 5.32
C ASP A 278 -22.00 -1.62 4.90
N PRO A 279 -23.19 -2.08 4.49
CA PRO A 279 -23.43 -3.49 4.14
C PRO A 279 -22.68 -3.95 2.86
N ARG A 280 -22.11 -3.02 2.09
CA ARG A 280 -21.30 -3.37 0.91
C ARG A 280 -19.94 -3.96 1.25
N VAL A 281 -19.44 -3.81 2.48
CA VAL A 281 -18.18 -4.43 2.90
C VAL A 281 -18.42 -5.81 3.52
N PRO A 282 -17.49 -6.76 3.33
CA PRO A 282 -16.23 -6.64 2.62
C PRO A 282 -16.41 -6.59 1.09
N LEU A 283 -15.61 -5.72 0.43
CA LEU A 283 -15.59 -5.60 -1.04
C LEU A 283 -14.87 -6.77 -1.71
N VAL A 284 -13.89 -7.35 -1.03
CA VAL A 284 -13.10 -8.51 -1.48
C VAL A 284 -13.04 -9.56 -0.37
N ARG A 285 -12.77 -10.81 -0.74
CA ARG A 285 -12.62 -11.93 0.20
C ARG A 285 -11.39 -12.75 -0.15
N ALA A 286 -10.84 -13.47 0.83
CA ALA A 286 -9.88 -14.52 0.55
C ALA A 286 -10.59 -15.59 -0.28
N GLU A 287 -10.06 -15.94 -1.47
CA GLU A 287 -10.56 -17.11 -2.19
C GLU A 287 -10.22 -18.37 -1.38
N PRO A 288 -11.12 -19.36 -1.35
CA PRO A 288 -10.78 -20.66 -0.78
C PRO A 288 -9.57 -21.21 -1.53
N THR A 289 -8.44 -21.36 -0.85
CA THR A 289 -7.34 -22.16 -1.41
C THR A 289 -7.85 -23.58 -1.59
N GLU A 290 -7.95 -24.07 -2.83
CA GLU A 290 -8.05 -25.51 -3.08
C GLU A 290 -6.81 -26.15 -2.46
N ARG A 291 -6.94 -26.64 -1.22
CA ARG A 291 -5.91 -27.49 -0.65
C ARG A 291 -5.88 -28.74 -1.51
N SER A 292 -4.83 -28.88 -2.31
CA SER A 292 -4.52 -30.16 -2.95
C SER A 292 -4.49 -31.24 -1.86
N ALA A 293 -5.43 -32.16 -1.97
CA ALA A 293 -5.54 -33.35 -1.14
C ALA A 293 -4.33 -34.29 -1.34
#